data_aac9b5c428c5a6a62cc53d21b2ecd405
#
_entry.id   aac9b5c428c5a6a62cc53d21b2ecd405
#
_cell.length_a   1.000
_cell.length_b   1.000
_cell.length_c   1.000
_cell.angle_alpha   90.00
_cell.angle_beta   90.00
_cell.angle_gamma   90.00
#
_symmetry.space_group_name_H-M   'P 1'
#
loop_
_entity.id
_entity.type
_entity.pdbx_description
1 polymer ?
#
loop_
_entity_poly.entity_id
_entity_poly.type
_entity_poly.pdbx_seq_one_letter_code
_entity_poly.pdbx_strand_id
1 'polypeptide(L)'
;RQMCIRDRYCNAGRNLIRSNPKMYGDIVVRPVDRRENYVKRCVGLPGDTLEIKDAQVYIDGKPLENPEEMQLNYFVQTTGPYITEDMFRELGISKDDQTLISNEGLLMEMGLTHRDAQGRLAPAYDLPLTKKMYETLSANKKLVSSIVMEPEIFSGQMYPLNLYTKWDRNNYGPIWIPKKGATIKLTEDNLPIYERPIRAYEGNTLEVKEDGIYINGKKTDEYTFKMDYYW
;
A
#
# COMPACT_ATOMS: atom_id res chain seq x y z
N ARG A 1 4.98 -16.59 14.97
CA ARG A 1 6.44 -16.76 14.77
C ARG A 1 7.03 -16.13 13.51
N GLN A 2 6.23 -15.40 12.72
CA GLN A 2 6.74 -14.64 11.58
C GLN A 2 6.41 -13.17 11.72
N MET A 3 6.62 -12.61 12.92
CA MET A 3 6.78 -11.18 13.02
C MET A 3 8.01 -10.81 12.21
N CYS A 4 7.72 -10.46 10.99
CA CYS A 4 8.45 -9.61 10.10
C CYS A 4 9.90 -9.96 9.83
N ILE A 5 10.09 -10.78 8.84
CA ILE A 5 11.34 -10.79 8.07
C ILE A 5 11.77 -9.34 7.81
N ARG A 6 10.85 -8.47 7.40
CA ARG A 6 11.13 -7.04 7.18
C ARG A 6 11.57 -6.30 8.44
N ASP A 7 10.89 -6.46 9.58
CA ASP A 7 11.32 -5.83 10.84
C ASP A 7 12.65 -6.40 11.31
N ARG A 8 12.89 -7.68 11.09
CA ARG A 8 14.20 -8.29 11.36
C ARG A 8 15.30 -7.67 10.51
N TYR A 9 15.07 -7.49 9.19
CA TYR A 9 16.04 -6.84 8.30
C TYR A 9 16.21 -5.36 8.64
N CYS A 10 15.13 -4.62 8.91
CA CYS A 10 15.21 -3.22 9.33
C CYS A 10 15.94 -3.07 10.67
N ASN A 11 15.68 -3.95 11.64
CA ASN A 11 16.38 -3.92 12.93
C ASN A 11 17.84 -4.36 12.80
N ALA A 12 18.13 -5.38 11.99
CA ALA A 12 19.49 -5.77 11.68
C ALA A 12 20.27 -4.64 11.00
N GLY A 13 19.66 -3.95 10.02
CA GLY A 13 20.25 -2.79 9.35
C GLY A 13 20.52 -1.63 10.31
N ARG A 14 19.56 -1.30 11.19
CA ARG A 14 19.73 -0.27 12.23
C ARG A 14 20.87 -0.63 13.20
N ASN A 15 20.92 -1.89 13.62
CA ASN A 15 21.97 -2.36 14.52
C ASN A 15 23.34 -2.31 13.83
N LEU A 16 23.43 -2.70 12.56
CA LEU A 16 24.65 -2.62 11.76
C LEU A 16 25.17 -1.18 11.66
N ILE A 17 24.29 -0.23 11.37
CA ILE A 17 24.64 1.19 11.30
C ILE A 17 25.13 1.70 12.67
N ARG A 18 24.40 1.38 13.74
CA ARG A 18 24.74 1.81 15.10
C ARG A 18 26.06 1.22 15.61
N SER A 19 26.35 -0.02 15.24
CA SER A 19 27.59 -0.70 15.67
C SER A 19 28.84 -0.30 14.88
N ASN A 20 28.68 0.42 13.76
CA ASN A 20 29.78 0.80 12.90
C ASN A 20 29.84 2.32 12.60
N PRO A 21 29.97 3.18 13.62
CA PRO A 21 29.96 4.65 13.42
C PRO A 21 31.15 5.13 12.57
N LYS A 22 32.28 4.38 12.57
CA LYS A 22 33.43 4.70 11.71
C LYS A 22 33.13 4.57 10.22
N MET A 23 32.21 3.67 9.86
CA MET A 23 31.84 3.41 8.46
C MET A 23 30.66 4.26 8.02
N TYR A 24 29.67 4.47 8.88
CA TYR A 24 28.39 5.12 8.54
C TYR A 24 28.24 6.53 9.13
N GLY A 25 29.18 6.96 9.97
CA GLY A 25 29.09 8.24 10.70
C GLY A 25 28.15 8.15 11.90
N ASP A 26 27.98 9.29 12.57
CA ASP A 26 27.10 9.40 13.73
C ASP A 26 25.63 9.56 13.32
N ILE A 27 24.74 8.93 14.11
CA ILE A 27 23.30 9.10 13.92
C ILE A 27 22.87 10.44 14.48
N VAL A 28 22.48 11.36 13.58
CA VAL A 28 21.95 12.67 13.96
C VAL A 28 20.43 12.61 14.05
N VAL A 29 19.88 12.85 15.23
CA VAL A 29 18.43 12.99 15.45
C VAL A 29 18.06 14.46 15.24
N ARG A 30 17.35 14.73 14.15
CA ARG A 30 16.85 16.09 13.88
C ARG A 30 15.59 16.36 14.72
N PRO A 31 15.45 17.54 15.33
CA PRO A 31 14.21 17.98 15.97
C PRO A 31 13.08 18.04 14.93
N VAL A 32 11.82 18.01 15.40
CA VAL A 32 10.63 17.86 14.53
C VAL A 32 10.56 18.98 13.47
N ASP A 33 10.90 20.20 13.82
CA ASP A 33 10.94 21.38 12.93
C ASP A 33 12.01 21.30 11.81
N ARG A 34 12.98 20.40 11.95
CA ARG A 34 14.03 20.15 10.96
C ARG A 34 13.90 18.81 10.22
N ARG A 35 12.78 18.12 10.39
CA ARG A 35 12.47 16.90 9.65
C ARG A 35 11.69 17.26 8.39
N GLU A 36 11.85 16.43 7.36
CA GLU A 36 11.00 16.53 6.17
C GLU A 36 9.54 16.24 6.54
N ASN A 37 8.64 17.10 6.10
CA ASN A 37 7.21 16.93 6.28
C ASN A 37 6.64 16.16 5.09
N TYR A 38 6.04 15.01 5.37
CA TYR A 38 5.30 14.24 4.38
C TYR A 38 3.83 14.58 4.47
N VAL A 39 3.26 15.06 3.37
CA VAL A 39 1.81 15.29 3.26
C VAL A 39 1.17 14.08 2.61
N LYS A 40 0.16 13.53 3.26
CA LYS A 40 -0.70 12.45 2.74
C LYS A 40 -2.15 12.83 2.95
N ARG A 41 -3.03 12.39 2.04
CA ARG A 41 -4.47 12.57 2.24
C ARG A 41 -4.91 11.74 3.44
N CYS A 42 -5.58 12.38 4.39
CA CYS A 42 -6.26 11.68 5.48
C CYS A 42 -7.62 11.20 4.95
N VAL A 43 -7.85 9.90 4.97
CA VAL A 43 -9.09 9.27 4.47
C VAL A 43 -9.92 8.68 5.60
N GLY A 44 -9.37 8.55 6.81
CA GLY A 44 -10.07 8.02 7.98
C GLY A 44 -9.70 8.76 9.25
N LEU A 45 -10.71 9.07 10.07
CA LEU A 45 -10.60 9.80 11.32
C LEU A 45 -10.65 8.86 12.54
N PRO A 46 -10.23 9.33 13.74
CA PRO A 46 -10.29 8.54 14.97
C PRO A 46 -11.71 8.06 15.27
N GLY A 47 -11.90 6.76 15.35
CA GLY A 47 -13.19 6.11 15.60
C GLY A 47 -13.88 5.57 14.36
N ASP A 48 -13.43 5.96 13.15
CA ASP A 48 -13.98 5.44 11.90
C ASP A 48 -13.56 3.99 11.67
N THR A 49 -14.35 3.27 10.89
CA THR A 49 -14.01 1.96 10.33
C THR A 49 -13.71 2.11 8.86
N LEU A 50 -12.45 1.92 8.49
CA LEU A 50 -11.97 2.00 7.10
C LEU A 50 -11.97 0.62 6.47
N GLU A 51 -12.47 0.56 5.24
CA GLU A 51 -12.42 -0.64 4.39
C GLU A 51 -12.19 -0.21 2.93
N ILE A 52 -11.45 -1.01 2.17
CA ILE A 52 -11.30 -0.84 0.72
C ILE A 52 -11.84 -2.10 0.06
N LYS A 53 -12.74 -1.93 -0.91
CA LYS A 53 -13.29 -2.98 -1.76
C LYS A 53 -13.17 -2.56 -3.21
N ASP A 54 -12.52 -3.37 -4.01
CA ASP A 54 -12.30 -3.11 -5.43
C ASP A 54 -11.74 -1.69 -5.70
N ALA A 55 -10.71 -1.31 -4.93
CA ALA A 55 -10.06 0.00 -4.95
C ALA A 55 -10.96 1.20 -4.53
N GLN A 56 -12.19 0.94 -4.05
CA GLN A 56 -13.08 1.96 -3.49
C GLN A 56 -12.95 2.00 -1.97
N VAL A 57 -12.67 3.18 -1.43
CA VAL A 57 -12.62 3.40 0.03
C VAL A 57 -14.01 3.54 0.60
N TYR A 58 -14.25 2.87 1.73
CA TYR A 58 -15.47 2.95 2.54
C TYR A 58 -15.11 3.41 3.94
N ILE A 59 -15.90 4.33 4.49
CA ILE A 59 -15.84 4.75 5.89
C ILE A 59 -17.19 4.44 6.52
N ASP A 60 -17.17 3.65 7.60
CA ASP A 60 -18.37 3.15 8.31
C ASP A 60 -19.39 2.52 7.33
N GLY A 61 -18.88 1.75 6.37
CA GLY A 61 -19.68 1.08 5.36
C GLY A 61 -20.23 1.96 4.24
N LYS A 62 -19.91 3.26 4.22
CA LYS A 62 -20.33 4.20 3.17
C LYS A 62 -19.17 4.49 2.23
N PRO A 63 -19.39 4.48 0.90
CA PRO A 63 -18.31 4.79 -0.04
C PRO A 63 -17.89 6.26 0.13
N LEU A 64 -16.56 6.45 0.21
CA LEU A 64 -15.96 7.78 0.18
C LEU A 64 -15.89 8.25 -1.29
N GLU A 65 -16.21 9.52 -1.53
CA GLU A 65 -16.03 10.10 -2.86
C GLU A 65 -14.56 10.10 -3.26
N ASN A 66 -14.25 9.46 -4.38
CA ASN A 66 -12.90 9.41 -4.89
C ASN A 66 -12.49 10.79 -5.45
N PRO A 67 -11.26 11.26 -5.16
CA PRO A 67 -10.75 12.47 -5.79
C PRO A 67 -10.75 12.33 -7.31
N GLU A 68 -11.08 13.41 -8.03
CA GLU A 68 -11.12 13.43 -9.49
C GLU A 68 -9.81 12.97 -10.13
N GLU A 69 -8.68 13.38 -9.53
CA GLU A 69 -7.32 13.03 -9.98
C GLU A 69 -6.74 11.78 -9.29
N MET A 70 -7.61 10.94 -8.70
CA MET A 70 -7.14 9.66 -8.15
C MET A 70 -6.61 8.77 -9.26
N GLN A 71 -5.41 8.24 -9.08
CA GLN A 71 -4.75 7.33 -10.01
C GLN A 71 -4.71 5.92 -9.46
N LEU A 72 -4.95 4.95 -10.34
CA LEU A 72 -4.70 3.52 -10.11
C LEU A 72 -3.77 3.03 -11.22
N ASN A 73 -2.99 2.01 -10.94
CA ASN A 73 -2.10 1.42 -11.93
C ASN A 73 -2.83 0.41 -12.82
N TYR A 74 -2.57 0.51 -14.10
CA TYR A 74 -3.15 -0.37 -15.11
C TYR A 74 -2.09 -0.86 -16.10
N PHE A 75 -2.23 -2.10 -16.50
CA PHE A 75 -1.51 -2.64 -17.65
C PHE A 75 -2.31 -2.34 -18.92
N VAL A 76 -1.70 -1.57 -19.79
CA VAL A 76 -2.29 -1.13 -21.07
C VAL A 76 -1.55 -1.79 -22.21
N GLN A 77 -2.20 -2.73 -22.91
CA GLN A 77 -1.63 -3.37 -24.10
C GLN A 77 -2.12 -2.67 -25.36
N THR A 78 -1.20 -2.39 -26.27
CA THR A 78 -1.51 -1.76 -27.56
C THR A 78 -1.95 -2.80 -28.60
N THR A 79 -2.34 -2.31 -29.78
CA THR A 79 -2.65 -3.14 -30.97
C THR A 79 -1.43 -3.47 -31.81
N GLY A 80 -0.23 -3.02 -31.41
CA GLY A 80 1.04 -3.22 -32.14
C GLY A 80 1.93 -1.99 -32.11
N PRO A 81 1.45 -0.77 -32.36
CA PRO A 81 2.28 0.42 -32.28
C PRO A 81 2.60 0.79 -30.83
N TYR A 82 3.73 1.45 -30.60
CA TYR A 82 4.05 2.07 -29.34
C TYR A 82 3.17 3.30 -29.09
N ILE A 83 2.87 3.60 -27.83
CA ILE A 83 2.25 4.88 -27.45
C ILE A 83 3.29 5.98 -27.72
N THR A 84 2.88 7.04 -28.40
CA THR A 84 3.77 8.14 -28.76
C THR A 84 4.02 9.09 -27.59
N GLU A 85 5.17 9.78 -27.61
CA GLU A 85 5.49 10.83 -26.60
C GLU A 85 4.43 11.93 -26.58
N ASP A 86 3.84 12.28 -27.74
CA ASP A 86 2.78 13.30 -27.79
C ASP A 86 1.52 12.82 -27.08
N MET A 87 1.15 11.56 -27.24
CA MET A 87 0.01 10.99 -26.52
C MET A 87 0.25 10.90 -25.01
N PHE A 88 1.44 10.52 -24.55
CA PHE A 88 1.78 10.56 -23.13
C PHE A 88 1.68 11.97 -22.57
N ARG A 89 2.12 12.97 -23.34
CA ARG A 89 2.02 14.39 -22.96
C ARG A 89 0.57 14.85 -22.89
N GLU A 90 -0.26 14.49 -23.86
CA GLU A 90 -1.70 14.81 -23.87
C GLU A 90 -2.44 14.18 -22.68
N LEU A 91 -2.05 12.97 -22.28
CA LEU A 91 -2.58 12.30 -21.11
C LEU A 91 -2.01 12.86 -19.80
N GLY A 92 -0.91 13.62 -19.84
CA GLY A 92 -0.23 14.12 -18.64
C GLY A 92 0.59 13.05 -17.90
N ILE A 93 0.96 11.96 -18.56
CA ILE A 93 1.79 10.88 -17.99
C ILE A 93 3.25 11.26 -18.10
N SER A 94 3.94 11.34 -16.96
CA SER A 94 5.36 11.69 -16.88
C SER A 94 6.25 10.61 -17.50
N LYS A 95 7.49 10.97 -17.87
CA LYS A 95 8.45 9.98 -18.41
C LYS A 95 8.81 8.89 -17.40
N ASP A 96 8.82 9.21 -16.12
CA ASP A 96 9.14 8.27 -15.06
C ASP A 96 8.02 7.25 -14.85
N ASP A 97 6.80 7.58 -15.28
CA ASP A 97 5.62 6.72 -15.18
C ASP A 97 5.35 5.88 -16.45
N GLN A 98 6.18 6.02 -17.48
CA GLN A 98 6.06 5.29 -18.76
C GLN A 98 6.82 3.96 -18.71
N THR A 99 6.34 3.01 -17.92
CA THR A 99 7.02 1.72 -17.74
C THR A 99 6.56 0.70 -18.76
N LEU A 100 7.47 0.29 -19.66
CA LEU A 100 7.22 -0.80 -20.60
C LEU A 100 7.37 -2.16 -19.90
N ILE A 101 6.38 -3.04 -20.05
CA ILE A 101 6.40 -4.37 -19.46
C ILE A 101 7.13 -5.33 -20.42
N SER A 102 8.28 -5.85 -20.00
CA SER A 102 9.10 -6.79 -20.79
C SER A 102 8.85 -8.27 -20.43
N ASN A 103 8.15 -8.56 -19.35
CA ASN A 103 7.87 -9.92 -18.90
C ASN A 103 6.67 -10.51 -19.66
N GLU A 104 6.95 -11.26 -20.72
CA GLU A 104 5.90 -11.90 -21.54
C GLU A 104 5.06 -12.90 -20.74
N GLY A 105 5.65 -13.62 -19.78
CA GLY A 105 4.93 -14.57 -18.92
C GLY A 105 3.84 -13.87 -18.10
N LEU A 106 4.17 -12.72 -17.53
CA LEU A 106 3.22 -11.88 -16.82
C LEU A 106 2.10 -11.38 -17.73
N LEU A 107 2.45 -10.90 -18.93
CA LEU A 107 1.44 -10.43 -19.91
C LEU A 107 0.45 -11.54 -20.25
N MET A 108 0.95 -12.76 -20.46
CA MET A 108 0.09 -13.93 -20.76
C MET A 108 -0.79 -14.31 -19.56
N GLU A 109 -0.25 -14.30 -18.35
CA GLU A 109 -1.00 -14.57 -17.12
C GLU A 109 -2.15 -13.55 -16.92
N MET A 110 -1.90 -12.30 -17.28
CA MET A 110 -2.89 -11.22 -17.19
C MET A 110 -3.86 -11.17 -18.39
N GLY A 111 -3.78 -12.13 -19.33
CA GLY A 111 -4.62 -12.17 -20.52
C GLY A 111 -4.28 -11.10 -21.56
N LEU A 112 -3.10 -10.46 -21.47
CA LEU A 112 -2.59 -9.48 -22.41
C LEU A 112 -1.86 -10.21 -23.55
N THR A 113 -2.63 -10.86 -24.40
CA THR A 113 -2.12 -11.80 -25.43
C THR A 113 -2.20 -11.27 -26.85
N HIS A 114 -2.56 -10.00 -27.02
CA HIS A 114 -2.65 -9.39 -28.35
C HIS A 114 -1.29 -9.40 -29.06
N ARG A 115 -1.29 -9.77 -30.37
CA ARG A 115 -0.09 -9.86 -31.19
C ARG A 115 -0.14 -8.85 -32.33
N ASP A 116 1.03 -8.28 -32.63
CA ASP A 116 1.20 -7.41 -33.80
C ASP A 116 1.09 -8.18 -35.14
N ALA A 117 1.15 -7.45 -36.23
CA ALA A 117 1.10 -8.04 -37.57
C ALA A 117 2.25 -9.04 -37.88
N GLN A 118 3.31 -9.01 -37.07
CA GLN A 118 4.46 -9.91 -37.18
C GLN A 118 4.36 -11.11 -36.20
N GLY A 119 3.25 -11.26 -35.49
CA GLY A 119 3.00 -12.35 -34.52
C GLY A 119 3.72 -12.19 -33.18
N ARG A 120 4.37 -11.06 -32.91
CA ARG A 120 5.02 -10.75 -31.62
C ARG A 120 3.97 -10.19 -30.65
N LEU A 121 4.16 -10.40 -29.35
CA LEU A 121 3.33 -9.72 -28.34
C LEU A 121 3.41 -8.20 -28.55
N ALA A 122 2.24 -7.57 -28.63
CA ALA A 122 2.15 -6.12 -28.76
C ALA A 122 2.67 -5.44 -27.49
N PRO A 123 3.25 -4.23 -27.59
CA PRO A 123 3.75 -3.49 -26.47
C PRO A 123 2.68 -3.32 -25.38
N ALA A 124 3.10 -3.49 -24.13
CA ALA A 124 2.26 -3.27 -22.96
C ALA A 124 3.00 -2.39 -21.94
N TYR A 125 2.26 -1.52 -21.28
CA TYR A 125 2.77 -0.54 -20.35
C TYR A 125 2.10 -0.69 -18.99
N ASP A 126 2.84 -0.43 -17.92
CA ASP A 126 2.31 -0.18 -16.58
C ASP A 126 2.20 1.34 -16.41
N LEU A 127 0.96 1.84 -16.29
CA LEU A 127 0.64 3.27 -16.28
C LEU A 127 -0.28 3.64 -15.11
N PRO A 128 0.03 4.73 -14.37
CA PRO A 128 -0.90 5.31 -13.43
C PRO A 128 -1.96 6.12 -14.20
N LEU A 129 -3.21 5.68 -14.15
CA LEU A 129 -4.30 6.32 -14.89
C LEU A 129 -5.34 6.89 -13.94
N THR A 130 -5.76 8.15 -14.19
CA THR A 130 -7.02 8.67 -13.67
C THR A 130 -8.19 8.04 -14.40
N LYS A 131 -9.40 8.19 -13.88
CA LYS A 131 -10.62 7.72 -14.55
C LYS A 131 -10.73 8.28 -15.97
N LYS A 132 -10.44 9.58 -16.14
CA LYS A 132 -10.47 10.25 -17.45
C LYS A 132 -9.45 9.70 -18.43
N MET A 133 -8.21 9.47 -17.98
CA MET A 133 -7.16 8.84 -18.81
C MET A 133 -7.56 7.43 -19.23
N TYR A 134 -8.08 6.63 -18.29
CA TYR A 134 -8.59 5.29 -18.56
C TYR A 134 -9.68 5.29 -19.63
N GLU A 135 -10.69 6.18 -19.50
CA GLU A 135 -11.77 6.32 -20.46
C GLU A 135 -11.25 6.74 -21.84
N THR A 136 -10.32 7.69 -21.90
CA THR A 136 -9.67 8.16 -23.13
C THR A 136 -8.92 7.02 -23.84
N LEU A 137 -8.10 6.27 -23.12
CA LEU A 137 -7.36 5.13 -23.68
C LEU A 137 -8.31 4.00 -24.08
N SER A 138 -9.30 3.68 -23.27
CA SER A 138 -10.30 2.64 -23.55
C SER A 138 -11.13 2.93 -24.78
N ALA A 139 -11.40 4.19 -25.10
CA ALA A 139 -12.11 4.62 -26.30
C ALA A 139 -11.25 4.49 -27.57
N ASN A 140 -9.93 4.55 -27.45
CA ASN A 140 -9.01 4.48 -28.59
C ASN A 140 -8.71 3.04 -29.03
N LYS A 141 -9.69 2.36 -29.58
CA LYS A 141 -9.59 0.95 -30.04
C LYS A 141 -8.60 0.73 -31.18
N LYS A 142 -8.14 1.80 -31.86
CA LYS A 142 -7.10 1.69 -32.88
C LYS A 142 -5.71 1.51 -32.26
N LEU A 143 -5.50 2.04 -31.07
CA LEU A 143 -4.22 1.98 -30.37
C LEU A 143 -4.22 0.94 -29.25
N VAL A 144 -5.30 0.84 -28.50
CA VAL A 144 -5.38 0.02 -27.28
C VAL A 144 -6.24 -1.22 -27.52
N SER A 145 -5.63 -2.37 -27.32
CA SER A 145 -6.30 -3.67 -27.40
C SER A 145 -6.95 -4.07 -26.09
N SER A 146 -6.26 -3.82 -24.96
CA SER A 146 -6.71 -4.23 -23.62
C SER A 146 -6.17 -3.31 -22.54
N ILE A 147 -6.96 -3.11 -21.48
CA ILE A 147 -6.54 -2.45 -20.23
C ILE A 147 -6.99 -3.34 -19.08
N VAL A 148 -6.05 -3.70 -18.21
CA VAL A 148 -6.27 -4.54 -17.03
C VAL A 148 -5.69 -3.83 -15.82
N MET A 149 -6.37 -3.86 -14.69
CA MET A 149 -5.81 -3.32 -13.45
C MET A 149 -4.52 -4.06 -13.09
N GLU A 150 -3.50 -3.33 -12.59
CA GLU A 150 -2.24 -3.93 -12.11
C GLU A 150 -2.55 -5.05 -11.10
N PRO A 151 -1.99 -6.25 -11.30
CA PRO A 151 -2.28 -7.37 -10.40
C PRO A 151 -1.69 -7.15 -9.01
N GLU A 152 -2.35 -7.72 -8.03
CA GLU A 152 -2.00 -7.59 -6.60
C GLU A 152 -0.59 -8.07 -6.24
N ILE A 153 0.01 -8.93 -7.05
CA ILE A 153 1.40 -9.40 -6.84
C ILE A 153 2.42 -8.25 -6.82
N PHE A 154 2.09 -7.10 -7.42
CA PHE A 154 2.91 -5.89 -7.40
C PHE A 154 2.55 -4.92 -6.26
N SER A 155 1.46 -5.15 -5.55
CA SER A 155 1.00 -4.24 -4.49
C SER A 155 1.90 -4.24 -3.25
N GLY A 156 2.82 -5.20 -3.13
CA GLY A 156 3.71 -5.32 -2.00
C GLY A 156 3.00 -5.79 -0.72
N GLN A 157 3.72 -5.80 0.38
CA GLN A 157 3.15 -6.18 1.67
C GLN A 157 2.43 -4.99 2.30
N MET A 158 1.16 -5.18 2.62
CA MET A 158 0.32 -4.19 3.28
C MET A 158 0.38 -4.32 4.80
N TYR A 159 0.11 -3.22 5.50
CA TYR A 159 -0.06 -3.26 6.95
C TYR A 159 -1.42 -3.88 7.33
N PRO A 160 -1.48 -4.73 8.35
CA PRO A 160 -0.38 -5.27 9.15
C PRO A 160 0.41 -6.32 8.37
N LEU A 161 1.74 -6.29 8.51
CA LEU A 161 2.63 -7.23 7.83
C LEU A 161 2.55 -8.62 8.50
N ASN A 162 1.54 -9.38 8.14
CA ASN A 162 1.33 -10.74 8.65
C ASN A 162 0.86 -11.69 7.53
N LEU A 163 0.81 -12.97 7.81
CA LEU A 163 0.37 -14.00 6.86
C LEU A 163 -1.13 -14.32 6.96
N TYR A 164 -1.84 -13.72 7.90
CA TYR A 164 -3.23 -14.08 8.19
C TYR A 164 -4.21 -13.21 7.41
N THR A 165 -3.93 -11.92 7.28
CA THR A 165 -4.73 -11.02 6.45
C THR A 165 -4.34 -11.21 4.98
N LYS A 166 -5.32 -11.48 4.14
CA LYS A 166 -5.16 -11.53 2.68
C LYS A 166 -5.43 -10.16 2.06
N TRP A 167 -5.06 -9.10 2.78
CA TRP A 167 -5.30 -7.75 2.32
C TRP A 167 -4.27 -7.31 1.29
N ASP A 168 -4.75 -6.58 0.33
CA ASP A 168 -3.99 -5.96 -0.74
C ASP A 168 -4.40 -4.49 -0.92
N ARG A 169 -3.88 -3.81 -1.93
CA ARG A 169 -4.22 -2.41 -2.20
C ARG A 169 -5.68 -2.18 -2.55
N ASN A 170 -6.29 -3.13 -3.23
CA ASN A 170 -7.64 -3.00 -3.76
C ASN A 170 -8.69 -3.55 -2.79
N ASN A 171 -8.29 -4.46 -1.88
CA ASN A 171 -9.16 -5.09 -0.90
C ASN A 171 -8.48 -5.10 0.48
N TYR A 172 -8.87 -4.19 1.33
CA TYR A 172 -8.19 -3.91 2.58
C TYR A 172 -9.16 -3.65 3.73
N GLY A 173 -8.88 -4.18 4.92
CA GLY A 173 -9.71 -4.00 6.09
C GLY A 173 -10.81 -5.07 6.25
N PRO A 174 -11.84 -4.79 7.06
CA PRO A 174 -12.06 -3.54 7.79
C PRO A 174 -11.04 -3.29 8.92
N ILE A 175 -10.67 -2.02 9.11
CA ILE A 175 -9.86 -1.57 10.25
C ILE A 175 -10.61 -0.47 10.99
N TRP A 176 -10.81 -0.65 12.29
CA TRP A 176 -11.23 0.43 13.14
C TRP A 176 -10.04 1.31 13.51
N ILE A 177 -10.16 2.61 13.30
CA ILE A 177 -9.09 3.60 13.54
C ILE A 177 -9.13 4.02 15.01
N PRO A 178 -8.03 3.81 15.79
CA PRO A 178 -8.07 4.07 17.21
C PRO A 178 -8.32 5.54 17.55
N LYS A 179 -9.16 5.74 18.57
CA LYS A 179 -9.53 7.03 19.13
C LYS A 179 -9.06 7.12 20.58
N LYS A 180 -8.52 8.28 20.95
CA LYS A 180 -8.13 8.56 22.34
C LYS A 180 -9.26 8.28 23.33
N GLY A 181 -8.95 7.54 24.39
CA GLY A 181 -9.88 7.15 25.44
C GLY A 181 -10.80 5.99 25.08
N ALA A 182 -10.80 5.51 23.84
CA ALA A 182 -11.57 4.34 23.47
C ALA A 182 -10.83 3.05 23.86
N THR A 183 -11.59 2.07 24.36
CA THR A 183 -11.08 0.76 24.76
C THR A 183 -11.53 -0.28 23.74
N ILE A 184 -10.60 -1.13 23.33
CA ILE A 184 -10.89 -2.30 22.48
C ILE A 184 -10.55 -3.57 23.21
N LYS A 185 -11.26 -4.65 22.85
CA LYS A 185 -10.85 -5.99 23.21
C LYS A 185 -9.74 -6.46 22.27
N LEU A 186 -8.64 -6.95 22.82
CA LEU A 186 -7.52 -7.51 22.08
C LEU A 186 -7.75 -9.01 21.88
N THR A 187 -7.58 -9.46 20.65
CA THR A 187 -7.66 -10.86 20.23
C THR A 187 -6.44 -11.20 19.39
N GLU A 188 -6.18 -12.47 19.18
CA GLU A 188 -5.11 -12.91 18.26
C GLU A 188 -5.30 -12.38 16.84
N ASP A 189 -6.56 -12.25 16.40
CA ASP A 189 -6.90 -11.78 15.05
C ASP A 189 -6.64 -10.28 14.86
N ASN A 190 -6.95 -9.44 15.87
CA ASN A 190 -6.79 -7.99 15.74
C ASN A 190 -5.46 -7.46 16.29
N LEU A 191 -4.74 -8.27 17.06
CA LEU A 191 -3.46 -7.87 17.62
C LEU A 191 -2.44 -7.40 16.58
N PRO A 192 -2.30 -8.04 15.41
CA PRO A 192 -1.38 -7.57 14.37
C PRO A 192 -1.67 -6.12 13.91
N ILE A 193 -2.93 -5.70 13.97
CA ILE A 193 -3.35 -4.34 13.61
C ILE A 193 -2.93 -3.34 14.69
N TYR A 194 -3.11 -3.69 15.97
CA TYR A 194 -2.96 -2.75 17.07
C TYR A 194 -1.63 -2.86 17.82
N GLU A 195 -0.84 -3.91 17.58
CA GLU A 195 0.46 -4.09 18.24
C GLU A 195 1.39 -2.89 18.03
N ARG A 196 1.50 -2.39 16.80
CA ARG A 196 2.39 -1.27 16.50
C ARG A 196 1.95 0.04 17.15
N PRO A 197 0.68 0.46 17.09
CA PRO A 197 0.15 1.55 17.91
C PRO A 197 0.48 1.41 19.38
N ILE A 198 0.19 0.28 19.99
CA ILE A 198 0.39 0.03 21.43
C ILE A 198 1.87 0.10 21.80
N ARG A 199 2.75 -0.59 21.06
CA ARG A 199 4.18 -0.69 21.39
C ARG A 199 4.97 0.53 20.96
N ALA A 200 4.89 0.86 19.66
CA ALA A 200 5.83 1.81 19.06
C ALA A 200 5.41 3.26 19.27
N TYR A 201 4.11 3.55 19.21
CA TYR A 201 3.62 4.91 19.31
C TYR A 201 3.25 5.31 20.73
N GLU A 202 2.66 4.39 21.50
CA GLU A 202 2.28 4.65 22.89
C GLU A 202 3.31 4.13 23.93
N GLY A 203 4.42 3.56 23.45
CA GLY A 203 5.60 3.23 24.27
C GLY A 203 5.39 2.11 25.27
N ASN A 204 4.45 1.19 25.03
CA ASN A 204 4.21 0.07 25.92
C ASN A 204 5.06 -1.15 25.56
N THR A 205 5.32 -2.01 26.52
CA THR A 205 5.74 -3.39 26.27
C THR A 205 4.51 -4.24 25.98
N LEU A 206 4.58 -5.13 24.99
CA LEU A 206 3.53 -6.08 24.66
C LEU A 206 4.16 -7.44 24.40
N GLU A 207 3.68 -8.45 25.11
CA GLU A 207 4.12 -9.84 25.00
C GLU A 207 2.90 -10.73 24.84
N VAL A 208 3.00 -11.72 23.96
CA VAL A 208 2.00 -12.78 23.81
C VAL A 208 2.60 -14.05 24.40
N LYS A 209 1.94 -14.61 25.42
CA LYS A 209 2.31 -15.86 26.08
C LYS A 209 1.27 -16.93 25.83
N GLU A 210 1.52 -18.16 26.20
CA GLU A 210 0.58 -19.29 26.03
C GLU A 210 -0.78 -19.02 26.70
N ASP A 211 -0.77 -18.26 27.79
CA ASP A 211 -1.95 -17.98 28.59
C ASP A 211 -2.61 -16.61 28.31
N GLY A 212 -2.09 -15.82 27.36
CA GLY A 212 -2.71 -14.58 26.91
C GLY A 212 -1.76 -13.43 26.61
N ILE A 213 -2.34 -12.23 26.46
CA ILE A 213 -1.65 -10.99 26.12
C ILE A 213 -1.23 -10.25 27.39
N TYR A 214 -0.01 -9.74 27.40
CA TYR A 214 0.55 -8.95 28.50
C TYR A 214 0.96 -7.57 27.99
N ILE A 215 0.48 -6.52 28.66
CA ILE A 215 0.90 -5.13 28.40
C ILE A 215 1.55 -4.58 29.66
N ASN A 216 2.78 -4.10 29.55
CA ASN A 216 3.60 -3.62 30.66
C ASN A 216 3.69 -4.64 31.82
N GLY A 217 3.80 -5.92 31.47
CA GLY A 217 3.87 -7.02 32.43
C GLY A 217 2.56 -7.44 33.08
N LYS A 218 1.43 -6.76 32.78
CA LYS A 218 0.10 -7.10 33.30
C LYS A 218 -0.70 -7.84 32.22
N LYS A 219 -1.28 -8.97 32.59
CA LYS A 219 -2.19 -9.73 31.73
C LYS A 219 -3.46 -8.93 31.50
N THR A 220 -3.85 -8.76 30.24
CA THR A 220 -5.05 -8.04 29.83
C THR A 220 -5.53 -8.50 28.45
N ASP A 221 -6.82 -8.47 28.24
CA ASP A 221 -7.47 -8.67 26.95
C ASP A 221 -8.10 -7.37 26.40
N GLU A 222 -7.83 -6.24 27.05
CA GLU A 222 -8.32 -4.93 26.66
C GLU A 222 -7.20 -3.92 26.61
N TYR A 223 -7.36 -2.91 25.74
CA TYR A 223 -6.45 -1.77 25.67
C TYR A 223 -7.21 -0.47 25.45
N THR A 224 -6.89 0.57 26.23
CA THR A 224 -7.41 1.93 26.06
C THR A 224 -6.35 2.81 25.40
N PHE A 225 -6.65 3.35 24.24
CA PHE A 225 -5.74 4.20 23.48
C PHE A 225 -5.54 5.56 24.14
N LYS A 226 -4.31 6.06 24.13
CA LYS A 226 -3.91 7.33 24.76
C LYS A 226 -3.87 8.50 23.78
N MET A 227 -3.92 8.22 22.47
CA MET A 227 -3.91 9.23 21.41
C MET A 227 -4.89 8.89 20.29
N ASP A 228 -5.17 9.89 19.45
CA ASP A 228 -5.96 9.73 18.23
C ASP A 228 -5.06 9.26 17.09
N TYR A 229 -5.60 8.39 16.25
CA TYR A 229 -4.95 7.89 15.04
C TYR A 229 -5.71 8.33 13.80
N TYR A 230 -4.99 8.46 12.69
CA TYR A 230 -5.51 8.88 11.40
C TYR A 230 -4.99 7.93 10.32
N TRP A 231 -5.79 7.73 9.29
CA TRP A 231 -5.43 6.85 8.18
C TRP A 231 -5.33 7.60 6.86
#